data_1e0424370168cd1b2d050a5870acbf71
#
_entry.id   1e0424370168cd1b2d050a5870acbf71
#
_cell.length_a   1.000
_cell.length_b   1.000
_cell.length_c   1.000
_cell.angle_alpha   90.00
_cell.angle_beta   90.00
_cell.angle_gamma   90.00
#
_symmetry.space_group_name_H-M   'P 1'
#
loop_
_entity.id
_entity.type
_entity.pdbx_description
1 polymer ?
#
loop_
_entity_poly.entity_id
_entity_poly.type
_entity_poly.pdbx_seq_one_letter_code
_entity_poly.pdbx_strand_id
1 'polypeptide(L)' 'MIKLNSDKGREIISDYISALNGDAESIKWANDKRKAEYDTYDDELKDSVDKCFDCI' A
#
# COMPACT_ATOMS: atom_id res chain seq x y z
N MET A 1 -7.71 -5.22 12.43
CA MET A 1 -6.85 -4.22 11.75
C MET A 1 -5.55 -4.86 11.33
N ILE A 2 -5.11 -4.63 10.11
CA ILE A 2 -3.89 -5.24 9.56
C ILE A 2 -2.68 -4.44 10.06
N LYS A 3 -1.69 -5.11 10.64
CA LYS A 3 -0.50 -4.47 11.17
C LYS A 3 0.67 -4.55 10.18
N LEU A 4 1.49 -3.50 10.15
CA LEU A 4 2.66 -3.45 9.28
C LEU A 4 3.62 -4.63 9.49
N ASN A 5 3.83 -5.02 10.72
CA ASN A 5 4.78 -6.07 11.08
C ASN A 5 4.18 -7.49 10.99
N SER A 6 2.96 -7.63 10.50
CA SER A 6 2.35 -8.93 10.21
C SER A 6 2.74 -9.37 8.79
N ASP A 7 2.57 -10.65 8.50
CA ASP A 7 2.81 -11.17 7.15
C ASP A 7 1.91 -10.48 6.12
N LYS A 8 0.67 -10.24 6.49
CA LYS A 8 -0.28 -9.55 5.61
C LYS A 8 0.13 -8.10 5.35
N GLY A 9 0.61 -7.40 6.36
CA GLY A 9 1.08 -6.03 6.21
C GLY A 9 2.27 -5.94 5.27
N ARG A 10 3.23 -6.84 5.41
CA ARG A 10 4.40 -6.91 4.53
C ARG A 10 4.00 -7.21 3.09
N GLU A 11 3.06 -8.13 2.89
CA GLU A 11 2.54 -8.45 1.58
C GLU A 11 1.89 -7.23 0.92
N ILE A 12 1.09 -6.49 1.69
CA ILE A 12 0.43 -5.27 1.19
C ILE A 12 1.46 -4.24 0.75
N ILE A 13 2.49 -3.99 1.55
CA ILE A 13 3.55 -3.02 1.21
C ILE A 13 4.29 -3.48 -0.06
N SER A 14 4.61 -4.76 -0.16
CA SER A 14 5.26 -5.32 -1.36
C SER A 14 4.41 -5.10 -2.60
N ASP A 15 3.10 -5.33 -2.51
CA ASP A 15 2.17 -5.12 -3.61
C ASP A 15 2.15 -3.65 -4.05
N TYR A 16 2.11 -2.71 -3.11
CA TYR A 16 2.14 -1.27 -3.44
C TYR A 16 3.45 -0.88 -4.11
N ILE A 17 4.57 -1.33 -3.59
CA ILE A 17 5.87 -1.02 -4.17
C ILE A 17 5.95 -1.52 -5.62
N SER A 18 5.54 -2.77 -5.86
CA SER A 18 5.52 -3.35 -7.19
C SER A 18 4.60 -2.58 -8.14
N ALA A 19 3.41 -2.24 -7.67
CA ALA A 19 2.44 -1.53 -8.50
C ALA A 19 2.89 -0.11 -8.83
N LEU A 20 3.48 0.60 -7.87
CA LEU A 20 3.95 1.98 -8.05
C LEU A 20 5.19 2.05 -8.94
N ASN A 21 5.95 0.96 -9.05
CA ASN A 21 7.07 0.86 -9.98
C ASN A 21 6.66 0.35 -11.36
N GLY A 22 5.39 0.03 -11.55
CA GLY A 22 4.85 -0.49 -12.81
C GLY A 22 4.37 0.61 -13.75
N ASP A 23 3.50 0.22 -14.68
CA ASP A 23 2.90 1.14 -15.65
C ASP A 23 1.76 1.96 -15.03
N ALA A 24 1.12 2.81 -15.85
CA ALA A 24 0.03 3.68 -15.40
C ALA A 24 -1.16 2.88 -14.85
N GLU A 25 -1.44 1.72 -15.42
CA GLU A 25 -2.54 0.86 -14.95
C GLU A 25 -2.24 0.28 -13.56
N SER A 26 -0.99 -0.13 -13.33
CA SER A 26 -0.56 -0.62 -12.02
C SER A 26 -0.64 0.45 -10.95
N ILE A 27 -0.24 1.67 -11.30
CA ILE A 27 -0.32 2.83 -10.39
C ILE A 27 -1.79 3.13 -10.05
N LYS A 28 -2.66 3.09 -11.05
CA LYS A 28 -4.10 3.27 -10.84
C LYS A 28 -4.66 2.20 -9.91
N TRP A 29 -4.27 0.95 -10.12
CA TRP A 29 -4.68 -0.16 -9.27
C TRP A 29 -4.25 0.09 -7.81
N ALA A 30 -3.01 0.55 -7.59
CA ALA A 30 -2.50 0.86 -6.26
C ALA A 30 -3.32 1.96 -5.59
N ASN A 31 -3.66 3.02 -6.33
CA ASN A 31 -4.50 4.10 -5.81
C ASN A 31 -5.90 3.60 -5.43
N ASP A 32 -6.51 2.78 -6.28
CA ASP A 32 -7.83 2.22 -6.02
C ASP A 32 -7.82 1.28 -4.82
N LYS A 33 -6.80 0.44 -4.71
CA LYS A 33 -6.62 -0.47 -3.58
C LYS A 33 -6.47 0.29 -2.28
N ARG A 34 -5.63 1.31 -2.26
CA ARG A 34 -5.44 2.17 -1.10
C ARG A 34 -6.76 2.79 -0.66
N LYS A 35 -7.50 3.37 -1.58
CA LYS A 35 -8.79 4.00 -1.30
C LYS A 35 -9.79 3.01 -0.72
N ALA A 36 -9.80 1.77 -1.22
CA ALA A 36 -10.75 0.74 -0.79
C ALA A 36 -10.38 0.10 0.55
N GLU A 37 -9.09 -0.07 0.82
CA GLU A 37 -8.61 -0.87 1.94
C GLU A 37 -7.90 -0.07 3.04
N TYR A 38 -7.67 1.22 2.85
CA TYR A 38 -6.89 2.04 3.77
C TYR A 38 -7.39 1.95 5.22
N ASP A 39 -8.70 1.95 5.40
CA ASP A 39 -9.32 1.90 6.73
C ASP A 39 -9.09 0.56 7.46
N THR A 40 -8.66 -0.48 6.74
CA THR A 40 -8.37 -1.78 7.33
C THR A 40 -6.96 -1.87 7.91
N TYR A 41 -6.15 -0.83 7.71
CA TYR A 41 -4.75 -0.81 8.14
C TYR A 41 -4.58 -0.13 9.49
N ASP A 42 -3.57 -0.56 10.27
CA ASP A 42 -3.20 0.16 11.47
C ASP A 42 -2.41 1.43 11.12
N ASP A 43 -2.10 2.25 12.13
CA ASP A 43 -1.44 3.53 11.91
C ASP A 43 -0.04 3.37 11.29
N GLU A 44 0.70 2.35 11.71
CA GLU A 44 2.04 2.08 11.16
C GLU A 44 1.96 1.69 9.69
N LEU A 45 1.01 0.83 9.34
CA LEU A 45 0.82 0.40 7.96
C LEU A 45 0.34 1.56 7.09
N LYS A 46 -0.58 2.38 7.60
CA LYS A 46 -1.04 3.58 6.88
C LYS A 46 0.13 4.51 6.57
N ASP A 47 1.00 4.74 7.54
CA ASP A 47 2.18 5.59 7.37
C ASP A 47 3.12 5.01 6.31
N SER A 48 3.37 3.72 6.33
CA SER A 48 4.24 3.06 5.35
C SER A 48 3.64 3.12 3.95
N VAL A 49 2.34 2.93 3.81
CA VAL A 49 1.64 3.06 2.52
C VAL A 49 1.77 4.49 1.99
N ASP A 50 1.57 5.49 2.85
CA ASP A 50 1.70 6.89 2.47
C ASP A 50 3.12 7.19 1.99
N LYS A 51 4.13 6.66 2.65
CA LYS A 51 5.53 6.82 2.24
C LYS A 51 5.81 6.18 0.88
N CYS A 52 5.21 5.03 0.59
CA CYS A 52 5.34 4.40 -0.73
C CYS A 52 4.81 5.33 -1.83
N PHE A 53 3.68 5.99 -1.59
CA PHE A 53 3.09 6.92 -2.56
C PHE A 53 3.91 8.21 -2.69
N ASP A 54 4.55 8.66 -1.63
CA ASP A 54 5.38 9.86 -1.66
C ASP A 54 6.68 9.65 -2.45
N CYS A 55 7.09 8.41 -2.69
CA CYS A 55 8.31 8.10 -3.44
C CYS A 55 8.15 8.16 -4.96
N ILE A 56 6.94 8.41 -5.45
CA ILE A 56 6.71 8.51 -6.90
C ILE A 56 6.78 9.95 -7.42
#